data_f7619fcd11dd2088318c51d7800c5f4e
#
_entry.id   f7619fcd11dd2088318c51d7800c5f4e
#
_cell.length_a   1.000
_cell.length_b   1.000
_cell.length_c   1.000
_cell.angle_alpha   90.00
_cell.angle_beta   90.00
_cell.angle_gamma   90.00
#
_symmetry.space_group_name_H-M   'P 1'
#
loop_
_entity.id
_entity.type
_entity.pdbx_description
1 polymer ?
#
loop_
_entity_poly.entity_id
_entity_poly.type
_entity_poly.pdbx_seq_one_letter_code
_entity_poly.pdbx_strand_id
1 'polypeptide(L)'
;TTTTYTTGNAQAQDFTFEITVGEVEAMNAAIKIVPTDETATFCWMVAPWDGKKTATEVMNDIVAQYGNFMNNGAMLYKGVQDYTGGPGSPYKYKLDAADTYYYVIAFGYAGGVTTEPVMETFRSLAAPDPESTTFQITASDISPYGFSAEVTPSETTTYYTVKFMPTEEFKTLDFDQLTADINAGFDEMFATSQMFDPNTTVAQVLSTYYYKGVFLADASGLSP
;
A
#
# COMPACT_ATOMS: atom_id res chain seq x y z
N THR A 1 0.85 50.82 -1.79
CA THR A 1 0.51 50.37 -0.43
C THR A 1 1.12 48.98 -0.28
N THR A 2 2.20 48.87 0.50
CA THR A 2 2.85 47.63 0.84
C THR A 2 2.22 47.12 2.13
N THR A 3 1.49 46.00 2.04
CA THR A 3 0.95 45.34 3.24
C THR A 3 1.98 44.36 3.74
N THR A 4 2.59 44.63 4.87
CA THR A 4 3.51 43.72 5.54
C THR A 4 2.71 42.79 6.44
N TYR A 5 2.70 41.49 6.14
CA TYR A 5 2.16 40.47 7.04
C TYR A 5 3.28 39.99 7.95
N THR A 6 3.12 40.22 9.23
CA THR A 6 3.97 39.60 10.24
C THR A 6 3.33 38.29 10.62
N THR A 7 3.90 37.16 10.16
CA THR A 7 3.55 35.84 10.68
C THR A 7 4.06 35.80 12.12
N GLY A 8 3.16 35.57 13.08
CA GLY A 8 3.57 35.30 14.47
C GLY A 8 4.44 34.05 14.51
N ASN A 9 5.49 34.01 15.30
CA ASN A 9 6.25 32.81 15.57
C ASN A 9 5.32 31.77 16.21
N ALA A 10 5.34 30.54 15.67
CA ALA A 10 4.63 29.44 16.30
C ALA A 10 5.12 29.26 17.72
N GLN A 11 4.19 29.12 18.68
CA GLN A 11 4.53 28.89 20.09
C GLN A 11 4.96 27.43 20.24
N ALA A 12 6.09 27.17 20.88
CA ALA A 12 6.50 25.82 21.25
C ALA A 12 5.43 25.19 22.15
N GLN A 13 5.13 23.93 21.87
CA GLN A 13 4.16 23.11 22.59
C GLN A 13 4.87 21.92 23.22
N ASP A 14 4.41 21.51 24.40
CA ASP A 14 5.00 20.40 25.15
C ASP A 14 4.19 19.11 24.91
N PHE A 15 4.33 18.55 23.71
CA PHE A 15 3.83 17.22 23.39
C PHE A 15 4.76 16.51 22.40
N THR A 16 4.65 15.20 22.34
CA THR A 16 5.49 14.37 21.50
C THR A 16 4.66 13.25 20.87
N PHE A 17 5.30 12.30 20.19
CA PHE A 17 4.66 11.23 19.48
C PHE A 17 5.29 9.88 19.84
N GLU A 18 4.45 8.84 19.91
CA GLU A 18 4.89 7.47 19.80
C GLU A 18 4.58 7.00 18.37
N ILE A 19 5.61 6.65 17.62
CA ILE A 19 5.50 6.09 16.28
C ILE A 19 5.82 4.61 16.37
N THR A 20 4.90 3.76 15.96
CA THR A 20 5.09 2.31 15.88
C THR A 20 5.02 1.87 14.43
N VAL A 21 6.05 1.18 13.96
CA VAL A 21 6.04 0.44 12.70
C VAL A 21 5.98 -1.05 13.05
N GLY A 22 4.87 -1.68 12.72
CA GLY A 22 4.61 -3.09 12.98
C GLY A 22 4.96 -3.98 11.79
N GLU A 23 4.04 -4.85 11.40
CA GLU A 23 4.23 -5.75 10.27
C GLU A 23 4.50 -4.97 8.98
N VAL A 24 5.66 -5.24 8.35
CA VAL A 24 6.09 -4.63 7.10
C VAL A 24 6.01 -5.67 5.99
N GLU A 25 5.42 -5.29 4.87
CA GLU A 25 5.33 -6.07 3.64
C GLU A 25 6.12 -5.39 2.51
N ALA A 26 6.07 -5.95 1.31
CA ALA A 26 6.73 -5.34 0.15
C ALA A 26 6.15 -3.95 -0.20
N MET A 27 4.82 -3.82 -0.15
CA MET A 27 4.09 -2.62 -0.59
C MET A 27 3.18 -2.02 0.47
N ASN A 28 3.23 -2.52 1.70
CA ASN A 28 2.41 -2.02 2.82
C ASN A 28 3.21 -2.10 4.13
N ALA A 29 2.84 -1.27 5.08
CA ALA A 29 3.35 -1.36 6.45
C ALA A 29 2.24 -1.02 7.46
N ALA A 30 2.25 -1.71 8.59
CA ALA A 30 1.42 -1.36 9.72
C ALA A 30 2.06 -0.17 10.44
N ILE A 31 1.41 0.99 10.42
CA ILE A 31 1.93 2.22 11.00
C ILE A 31 0.90 2.79 11.96
N LYS A 32 1.36 3.17 13.14
CA LYS A 32 0.55 3.87 14.12
C LYS A 32 1.30 5.06 14.71
N ILE A 33 0.63 6.20 14.80
CA ILE A 33 1.16 7.44 15.36
C ILE A 33 0.22 7.90 16.46
N VAL A 34 0.72 8.00 17.67
CA VAL A 34 -0.03 8.40 18.87
C VAL A 34 0.58 9.70 19.41
N PRO A 35 -0.06 10.86 19.25
CA PRO A 35 0.37 12.07 19.91
C PRO A 35 0.07 11.99 21.43
N THR A 36 0.94 12.52 22.26
CA THR A 36 0.69 12.61 23.73
C THR A 36 -0.40 13.62 24.09
N ASP A 37 -0.71 14.55 23.17
CA ASP A 37 -1.89 15.44 23.21
C ASP A 37 -2.72 15.23 21.94
N GLU A 38 -3.84 14.51 22.06
CA GLU A 38 -4.73 14.21 20.94
C GLU A 38 -5.48 15.42 20.38
N THR A 39 -5.48 16.55 21.10
CA THR A 39 -6.13 17.80 20.67
C THR A 39 -5.18 18.68 19.84
N ALA A 40 -3.88 18.47 19.99
CA ALA A 40 -2.86 19.20 19.26
C ALA A 40 -2.88 18.91 17.77
N THR A 41 -2.48 19.91 16.99
CA THR A 41 -2.39 19.78 15.53
C THR A 41 -0.97 19.42 15.13
N PHE A 42 -0.83 18.44 14.25
CA PHE A 42 0.47 17.97 13.80
C PHE A 42 0.47 17.58 12.32
N CYS A 43 1.65 17.51 11.73
CA CYS A 43 1.92 16.92 10.42
C CYS A 43 2.61 15.58 10.62
N TRP A 44 2.29 14.62 9.75
CA TRP A 44 3.06 13.39 9.64
C TRP A 44 3.19 12.98 8.17
N MET A 45 4.23 12.19 7.87
CA MET A 45 4.52 11.74 6.52
C MET A 45 5.29 10.43 6.53
N VAL A 46 5.06 9.61 5.51
CA VAL A 46 5.89 8.46 5.16
C VAL A 46 6.46 8.73 3.78
N ALA A 47 7.76 8.57 3.62
CA ALA A 47 8.39 8.70 2.31
C ALA A 47 9.71 7.88 2.24
N PRO A 48 10.20 7.60 1.04
CA PRO A 48 11.51 6.98 0.86
C PRO A 48 12.63 7.77 1.53
N TRP A 49 13.59 7.05 2.14
CA TRP A 49 14.69 7.64 2.90
C TRP A 49 16.06 7.20 2.36
N ASP A 50 16.96 8.15 2.18
CA ASP A 50 18.31 7.91 1.65
C ASP A 50 19.35 7.52 2.72
N GLY A 51 18.93 7.43 3.98
CA GLY A 51 19.80 7.05 5.10
C GLY A 51 20.70 8.17 5.61
N LYS A 52 20.56 9.42 5.14
CA LYS A 52 21.52 10.49 5.44
C LYS A 52 20.98 11.62 6.30
N LYS A 53 19.71 11.96 6.13
CA LYS A 53 19.10 13.11 6.80
C LYS A 53 18.64 12.77 8.21
N THR A 54 18.87 13.67 9.13
CA THR A 54 18.31 13.64 10.50
C THR A 54 16.82 13.96 10.46
N ALA A 55 16.10 13.65 11.54
CA ALA A 55 14.69 13.99 11.69
C ALA A 55 14.42 15.50 11.49
N THR A 56 15.28 16.35 12.04
CA THR A 56 15.17 17.80 11.90
C THR A 56 15.38 18.27 10.46
N GLU A 57 16.32 17.68 9.73
CA GLU A 57 16.55 18.01 8.31
C GLU A 57 15.37 17.57 7.44
N VAL A 58 14.82 16.36 7.68
CA VAL A 58 13.62 15.86 6.99
C VAL A 58 12.42 16.77 7.28
N MET A 59 12.19 17.14 8.54
CA MET A 59 11.13 18.07 8.92
C MET A 59 11.27 19.42 8.19
N ASN A 60 12.48 19.97 8.16
CA ASN A 60 12.73 21.26 7.49
C ASN A 60 12.44 21.18 5.98
N ASP A 61 12.79 20.08 5.32
CA ASP A 61 12.47 19.86 3.91
C ASP A 61 10.96 19.77 3.68
N ILE A 62 10.23 19.06 4.55
CA ILE A 62 8.76 18.96 4.49
C ILE A 62 8.13 20.34 4.64
N VAL A 63 8.59 21.12 5.61
CA VAL A 63 8.08 22.48 5.85
C VAL A 63 8.40 23.40 4.66
N ALA A 64 9.60 23.30 4.10
CA ALA A 64 9.98 24.10 2.92
C ALA A 64 9.13 23.77 1.70
N GLN A 65 8.79 22.50 1.51
CA GLN A 65 8.02 22.03 0.36
C GLN A 65 6.52 22.22 0.53
N TYR A 66 5.97 21.93 1.74
CA TYR A 66 4.54 21.82 1.98
C TYR A 66 3.99 22.85 2.97
N GLY A 67 4.82 23.77 3.50
CA GLY A 67 4.41 24.75 4.52
C GLY A 67 3.20 25.57 4.11
N ASN A 68 3.07 25.96 2.84
CA ASN A 68 1.89 26.67 2.34
C ASN A 68 0.61 25.83 2.43
N PHE A 69 0.68 24.53 2.20
CA PHE A 69 -0.45 23.61 2.35
C PHE A 69 -0.82 23.43 3.81
N MET A 70 0.17 23.25 4.68
CA MET A 70 -0.03 23.15 6.14
C MET A 70 -0.65 24.43 6.72
N ASN A 71 -0.24 25.61 6.27
CA ASN A 71 -0.82 26.88 6.68
C ASN A 71 -2.29 27.05 6.28
N ASN A 72 -2.73 26.34 5.25
CA ASN A 72 -4.12 26.28 4.82
C ASN A 72 -4.89 25.09 5.45
N GLY A 73 -4.29 24.39 6.41
CA GLY A 73 -4.89 23.27 7.12
C GLY A 73 -4.79 21.92 6.40
N ALA A 74 -4.25 21.87 5.19
CA ALA A 74 -3.95 20.60 4.51
C ALA A 74 -2.77 19.89 5.16
N MET A 75 -2.75 18.55 5.16
CA MET A 75 -1.71 17.72 5.78
C MET A 75 -1.59 17.91 7.30
N LEU A 76 -2.59 18.46 7.94
CA LEU A 76 -2.66 18.60 9.39
C LEU A 76 -3.67 17.64 9.99
N TYR A 77 -3.27 16.97 11.05
CA TYR A 77 -3.99 15.88 11.69
C TYR A 77 -4.15 16.16 13.18
N LYS A 78 -5.09 15.47 13.82
CA LYS A 78 -5.32 15.40 15.26
C LYS A 78 -5.62 13.98 15.67
N GLY A 79 -5.36 13.66 16.93
CA GLY A 79 -5.62 12.33 17.48
C GLY A 79 -4.76 11.23 16.85
N VAL A 80 -5.07 10.00 17.20
CA VAL A 80 -4.34 8.82 16.76
C VAL A 80 -4.51 8.60 15.25
N GLN A 81 -3.40 8.38 14.55
CA GLN A 81 -3.38 7.92 13.17
C GLN A 81 -3.05 6.43 13.18
N ASP A 82 -3.98 5.60 12.74
CA ASP A 82 -3.87 4.15 12.83
C ASP A 82 -4.07 3.49 11.46
N TYR A 83 -3.00 2.86 10.97
CA TYR A 83 -2.92 2.12 9.71
C TYR A 83 -2.35 0.72 9.97
N THR A 84 -2.87 0.03 10.99
CA THR A 84 -2.33 -1.26 11.40
C THR A 84 -2.95 -2.46 10.71
N GLY A 85 -4.05 -2.29 9.98
CA GLY A 85 -4.76 -3.40 9.34
C GLY A 85 -5.59 -4.25 10.34
N GLY A 86 -5.80 -3.75 11.57
CA GLY A 86 -6.50 -4.44 12.65
C GLY A 86 -7.95 -3.96 12.84
N PRO A 87 -8.61 -4.44 13.91
CA PRO A 87 -9.94 -3.97 14.29
C PRO A 87 -9.95 -2.45 14.50
N GLY A 88 -10.81 -1.75 13.78
CA GLY A 88 -10.91 -0.28 13.83
C GLY A 88 -10.02 0.46 12.80
N SER A 89 -9.06 -0.22 12.19
CA SER A 89 -8.23 0.32 11.10
C SER A 89 -7.93 -0.79 10.08
N PRO A 90 -8.84 -1.08 9.15
CA PRO A 90 -8.74 -2.25 8.27
C PRO A 90 -7.65 -2.15 7.21
N TYR A 91 -7.00 -1.00 7.07
CA TYR A 91 -6.00 -0.75 6.02
C TYR A 91 -4.62 -0.54 6.63
N LYS A 92 -3.61 -1.21 6.06
CA LYS A 92 -2.20 -0.87 6.26
C LYS A 92 -1.82 0.33 5.39
N TYR A 93 -0.78 1.05 5.79
CA TYR A 93 -0.24 2.16 4.99
C TYR A 93 0.37 1.61 3.70
N LYS A 94 -0.01 2.17 2.54
CA LYS A 94 0.49 1.76 1.24
C LYS A 94 1.83 2.43 0.96
N LEU A 95 2.83 1.64 0.55
CA LEU A 95 4.16 2.08 0.18
C LEU A 95 4.28 2.22 -1.35
N ASP A 96 5.19 3.07 -1.80
CA ASP A 96 5.40 3.35 -3.22
C ASP A 96 6.31 2.31 -3.91
N ALA A 97 7.20 1.67 -3.15
CA ALA A 97 8.17 0.70 -3.69
C ALA A 97 8.52 -0.39 -2.67
N ALA A 98 8.81 -1.58 -3.20
CA ALA A 98 9.40 -2.69 -2.44
C ALA A 98 10.91 -2.48 -2.25
N ASP A 99 11.49 -3.22 -1.32
CA ASP A 99 12.93 -3.26 -1.01
C ASP A 99 13.56 -1.87 -0.81
N THR A 100 12.80 -0.94 -0.23
CA THR A 100 13.12 0.47 -0.11
C THR A 100 13.13 0.89 1.35
N TYR A 101 14.11 1.71 1.73
CA TYR A 101 14.11 2.37 3.04
C TYR A 101 13.10 3.51 3.06
N TYR A 102 12.37 3.59 4.16
CA TYR A 102 11.38 4.63 4.44
C TYR A 102 11.62 5.27 5.79
N TYR A 103 11.14 6.49 5.94
CA TYR A 103 10.90 7.10 7.24
C TYR A 103 9.40 7.30 7.49
N VAL A 104 9.02 7.28 8.76
CA VAL A 104 7.77 7.86 9.28
C VAL A 104 8.18 8.99 10.19
N ILE A 105 7.69 10.19 9.95
CA ILE A 105 7.98 11.37 10.76
C ILE A 105 6.69 12.04 11.22
N ALA A 106 6.69 12.55 12.45
CA ALA A 106 5.62 13.38 12.98
C ALA A 106 6.20 14.57 13.76
N PHE A 107 5.58 15.73 13.62
CA PHE A 107 5.94 16.96 14.33
C PHE A 107 4.73 17.89 14.49
N GLY A 108 4.67 18.60 15.60
CA GLY A 108 3.62 19.58 15.87
C GLY A 108 3.69 20.77 14.90
N TYR A 109 2.53 21.24 14.45
CA TYR A 109 2.45 22.37 13.52
C TYR A 109 1.20 23.22 13.78
N ALA A 110 1.41 24.52 14.00
CA ALA A 110 0.35 25.52 14.18
C ALA A 110 0.80 26.87 13.60
N GLY A 111 0.76 27.02 12.26
CA GLY A 111 1.30 28.17 11.55
C GLY A 111 2.85 28.24 11.55
N GLY A 112 3.50 27.18 11.97
CA GLY A 112 4.93 26.91 12.08
C GLY A 112 5.14 25.67 12.93
N VAL A 113 6.37 25.16 12.99
CA VAL A 113 6.75 24.00 13.82
C VAL A 113 6.60 24.34 15.29
N THR A 114 5.96 23.45 16.07
CA THR A 114 5.68 23.64 17.51
C THR A 114 6.36 22.62 18.41
N THR A 115 6.85 21.48 17.87
CA THR A 115 7.57 20.46 18.64
C THR A 115 8.82 19.99 17.88
N GLU A 116 9.74 19.36 18.59
CA GLU A 116 10.78 18.55 17.95
C GLU A 116 10.14 17.39 17.14
N PRO A 117 10.74 16.99 16.01
CA PRO A 117 10.25 15.87 15.22
C PRO A 117 10.60 14.54 15.87
N VAL A 118 9.66 13.59 15.79
CA VAL A 118 9.92 12.17 16.05
C VAL A 118 9.94 11.44 14.71
N MET A 119 10.95 10.60 14.48
CA MET A 119 11.12 9.86 13.24
C MET A 119 11.54 8.41 13.52
N GLU A 120 10.83 7.49 12.90
CA GLU A 120 11.18 6.07 12.83
C GLU A 120 11.52 5.69 11.39
N THR A 121 12.41 4.71 11.22
CA THR A 121 12.81 4.24 9.90
C THR A 121 12.61 2.74 9.77
N PHE A 122 12.25 2.30 8.58
CA PHE A 122 12.08 0.88 8.27
C PHE A 122 12.44 0.60 6.81
N ARG A 123 12.55 -0.69 6.45
CA ARG A 123 12.73 -1.11 5.08
C ARG A 123 11.57 -2.01 4.67
N SER A 124 10.93 -1.69 3.53
CA SER A 124 9.94 -2.59 2.95
C SER A 124 10.61 -3.90 2.50
N LEU A 125 9.87 -4.99 2.55
CA LEU A 125 10.38 -6.27 2.06
C LEU A 125 10.59 -6.21 0.54
N ALA A 126 11.44 -7.08 0.04
CA ALA A 126 11.55 -7.31 -1.39
C ALA A 126 10.19 -7.81 -1.92
N ALA A 127 9.85 -7.43 -3.13
CA ALA A 127 8.71 -8.05 -3.80
C ALA A 127 9.00 -9.56 -3.93
N PRO A 128 7.99 -10.42 -3.68
CA PRO A 128 8.17 -11.84 -3.92
C PRO A 128 8.53 -12.07 -5.39
N ASP A 129 9.47 -12.98 -5.63
CA ASP A 129 9.82 -13.41 -6.98
C ASP A 129 8.65 -14.27 -7.52
N PRO A 130 7.95 -13.82 -8.57
CA PRO A 130 6.84 -14.59 -9.14
C PRO A 130 7.25 -15.98 -9.61
N GLU A 131 8.51 -16.14 -10.08
CA GLU A 131 9.03 -17.42 -10.56
C GLU A 131 9.23 -18.44 -9.42
N SER A 132 9.41 -17.97 -8.20
CA SER A 132 9.53 -18.82 -7.00
C SER A 132 8.20 -19.19 -6.37
N THR A 133 7.10 -18.55 -6.76
CA THR A 133 5.78 -18.82 -6.20
C THR A 133 5.26 -20.19 -6.64
N THR A 134 4.97 -21.05 -5.68
CA THR A 134 4.32 -22.35 -5.92
C THR A 134 2.86 -22.29 -5.48
N PHE A 135 2.04 -23.19 -6.04
CA PHE A 135 0.62 -23.26 -5.75
C PHE A 135 0.25 -24.66 -5.26
N GLN A 136 -0.42 -24.73 -4.14
CA GLN A 136 -1.13 -25.92 -3.72
C GLN A 136 -2.57 -25.83 -4.22
N ILE A 137 -3.01 -26.83 -4.99
CA ILE A 137 -4.38 -26.89 -5.50
C ILE A 137 -5.06 -28.11 -4.89
N THR A 138 -6.18 -27.89 -4.22
CA THR A 138 -7.00 -28.93 -3.61
C THR A 138 -8.39 -28.90 -4.24
N ALA A 139 -8.85 -30.02 -4.78
CA ALA A 139 -10.21 -30.17 -5.27
C ALA A 139 -11.03 -31.04 -4.30
N SER A 140 -12.26 -30.64 -4.05
CA SER A 140 -13.23 -31.33 -3.22
C SER A 140 -14.63 -31.32 -3.84
N ASP A 141 -15.57 -32.04 -3.25
CA ASP A 141 -16.98 -32.10 -3.69
C ASP A 141 -17.14 -32.46 -5.17
N ILE A 142 -16.22 -33.32 -5.68
CA ILE A 142 -16.16 -33.68 -7.08
C ILE A 142 -17.38 -34.52 -7.45
N SER A 143 -18.12 -34.06 -8.45
CA SER A 143 -19.29 -34.71 -9.02
C SER A 143 -19.29 -34.59 -10.57
N PRO A 144 -20.17 -35.31 -11.29
CA PRO A 144 -20.31 -35.13 -12.74
C PRO A 144 -20.74 -33.71 -13.14
N TYR A 145 -21.28 -32.92 -12.17
CA TYR A 145 -21.88 -31.61 -12.45
C TYR A 145 -21.15 -30.45 -11.78
N GLY A 146 -20.06 -30.73 -11.06
CA GLY A 146 -19.32 -29.68 -10.38
C GLY A 146 -18.21 -30.15 -9.44
N PHE A 147 -17.46 -29.24 -8.96
CA PHE A 147 -16.42 -29.44 -7.94
C PHE A 147 -16.17 -28.12 -7.19
N SER A 148 -15.59 -28.22 -5.99
CA SER A 148 -14.99 -27.11 -5.28
C SER A 148 -13.47 -27.18 -5.44
N ALA A 149 -12.80 -26.03 -5.54
CA ALA A 149 -11.35 -25.96 -5.60
C ALA A 149 -10.81 -24.85 -4.72
N GLU A 150 -9.71 -25.13 -4.02
CA GLU A 150 -8.91 -24.18 -3.28
C GLU A 150 -7.53 -24.08 -3.92
N VAL A 151 -7.09 -22.86 -4.20
CA VAL A 151 -5.74 -22.54 -4.69
C VAL A 151 -5.04 -21.70 -3.64
N THR A 152 -3.98 -22.26 -3.05
CA THR A 152 -3.19 -21.60 -2.01
C THR A 152 -1.78 -21.33 -2.55
N PRO A 153 -1.40 -20.07 -2.81
CA PRO A 153 -0.04 -19.73 -3.19
C PRO A 153 0.91 -19.82 -1.98
N SER A 154 2.19 -20.15 -2.24
CA SER A 154 3.24 -20.09 -1.21
C SER A 154 3.51 -18.65 -0.75
N GLU A 155 3.23 -17.66 -1.61
CA GLU A 155 3.39 -16.24 -1.37
C GLU A 155 2.04 -15.53 -1.48
N THR A 156 1.51 -15.09 -0.33
CA THR A 156 0.17 -14.47 -0.25
C THR A 156 0.09 -13.07 -0.86
N THR A 157 1.22 -12.47 -1.21
CA THR A 157 1.30 -11.12 -1.78
C THR A 157 1.44 -11.10 -3.30
N THR A 158 1.73 -12.24 -3.93
CA THR A 158 1.81 -12.39 -5.38
C THR A 158 0.40 -12.37 -6.00
N TYR A 159 0.24 -11.63 -7.08
CA TYR A 159 -0.97 -11.67 -7.90
C TYR A 159 -0.88 -12.82 -8.90
N TYR A 160 -2.01 -13.49 -9.13
CA TYR A 160 -2.09 -14.63 -10.04
C TYR A 160 -3.48 -14.74 -10.68
N THR A 161 -3.59 -15.55 -11.71
CA THR A 161 -4.86 -15.92 -12.33
C THR A 161 -5.09 -17.42 -12.22
N VAL A 162 -6.34 -17.84 -12.25
CA VAL A 162 -6.75 -19.24 -12.24
C VAL A 162 -7.65 -19.49 -13.45
N LYS A 163 -7.35 -20.53 -14.22
CA LYS A 163 -8.18 -20.98 -15.32
C LYS A 163 -8.54 -22.45 -15.13
N PHE A 164 -9.81 -22.76 -15.20
CA PHE A 164 -10.31 -24.14 -15.27
C PHE A 164 -10.62 -24.49 -16.72
N MET A 165 -10.22 -25.67 -17.13
CA MET A 165 -10.47 -26.15 -18.51
C MET A 165 -10.65 -27.66 -18.54
N PRO A 166 -11.31 -28.21 -19.57
CA PRO A 166 -11.39 -29.67 -19.81
C PRO A 166 -10.00 -30.29 -19.98
N THR A 167 -9.85 -31.52 -19.49
CA THR A 167 -8.57 -32.27 -19.58
C THR A 167 -8.05 -32.39 -21.02
N GLU A 168 -8.94 -32.57 -21.99
CA GLU A 168 -8.54 -32.69 -23.40
C GLU A 168 -8.00 -31.39 -23.99
N GLU A 169 -8.56 -30.25 -23.56
CA GLU A 169 -8.01 -28.91 -23.88
C GLU A 169 -6.63 -28.72 -23.25
N PHE A 170 -6.48 -29.09 -21.97
CA PHE A 170 -5.21 -28.99 -21.24
C PHE A 170 -4.07 -29.80 -21.91
N LYS A 171 -4.35 -31.00 -22.42
CA LYS A 171 -3.34 -31.84 -23.08
C LYS A 171 -2.75 -31.21 -24.35
N THR A 172 -3.48 -30.32 -24.98
CA THR A 172 -3.09 -29.64 -26.23
C THR A 172 -2.71 -28.18 -26.02
N LEU A 173 -2.65 -27.74 -24.76
CA LEU A 173 -2.39 -26.36 -24.43
C LEU A 173 -0.93 -25.98 -24.74
N ASP A 174 -0.78 -24.92 -25.49
CA ASP A 174 0.49 -24.23 -25.66
C ASP A 174 0.65 -23.21 -24.54
N PHE A 175 1.54 -23.47 -23.58
CA PHE A 175 1.76 -22.61 -22.42
C PHE A 175 2.41 -21.28 -22.80
N ASP A 176 3.25 -21.23 -23.83
CA ASP A 176 3.89 -20.00 -24.29
C ASP A 176 2.83 -19.08 -24.91
N GLN A 177 1.94 -19.66 -25.73
CA GLN A 177 0.82 -18.90 -26.30
C GLN A 177 -0.16 -18.44 -25.21
N LEU A 178 -0.50 -19.28 -24.22
CA LEU A 178 -1.36 -18.90 -23.10
C LEU A 178 -0.75 -17.73 -22.31
N THR A 179 0.54 -17.78 -22.04
CA THR A 179 1.26 -16.71 -21.35
C THR A 179 1.23 -15.41 -22.16
N ALA A 180 1.45 -15.50 -23.47
CA ALA A 180 1.38 -14.35 -24.35
C ALA A 180 -0.04 -13.73 -24.37
N ASP A 181 -1.07 -14.56 -24.43
CA ASP A 181 -2.47 -14.12 -24.42
C ASP A 181 -2.86 -13.45 -23.09
N ILE A 182 -2.39 -13.99 -21.95
CA ILE A 182 -2.63 -13.39 -20.63
C ILE A 182 -1.94 -12.01 -20.55
N ASN A 183 -0.70 -11.90 -20.99
CA ASN A 183 0.04 -10.65 -20.99
C ASN A 183 -0.61 -9.61 -21.91
N ALA A 184 -1.02 -10.00 -23.12
CA ALA A 184 -1.73 -9.10 -24.03
C ALA A 184 -3.06 -8.63 -23.45
N GLY A 185 -3.80 -9.51 -22.81
CA GLY A 185 -5.04 -9.17 -22.11
C GLY A 185 -4.81 -8.19 -20.93
N PHE A 186 -3.72 -8.35 -20.19
CA PHE A 186 -3.34 -7.40 -19.15
C PHE A 186 -3.02 -6.02 -19.74
N ASP A 187 -2.22 -5.96 -20.81
CA ASP A 187 -1.84 -4.70 -21.45
C ASP A 187 -3.07 -3.94 -21.97
N GLU A 188 -4.04 -4.67 -22.56
CA GLU A 188 -5.31 -4.09 -23.02
C GLU A 188 -6.14 -3.53 -21.85
N MET A 189 -6.26 -4.29 -20.75
CA MET A 189 -6.97 -3.83 -19.55
C MET A 189 -6.30 -2.61 -18.92
N PHE A 190 -4.98 -2.59 -18.85
CA PHE A 190 -4.21 -1.47 -18.32
C PHE A 190 -4.39 -0.21 -19.19
N ALA A 191 -4.23 -0.33 -20.51
CA ALA A 191 -4.44 0.77 -21.44
C ALA A 191 -5.88 1.31 -21.36
N THR A 192 -6.88 0.42 -21.29
CA THR A 192 -8.28 0.81 -21.13
C THR A 192 -8.52 1.55 -19.82
N SER A 193 -7.95 1.08 -18.72
CA SER A 193 -8.08 1.73 -17.42
C SER A 193 -7.45 3.14 -17.43
N GLN A 194 -6.32 3.32 -18.09
CA GLN A 194 -5.68 4.62 -18.25
C GLN A 194 -6.44 5.60 -19.17
N MET A 195 -7.30 5.11 -20.06
CA MET A 195 -8.21 5.98 -20.82
C MET A 195 -9.27 6.64 -19.92
N PHE A 196 -9.69 5.98 -18.83
CA PHE A 196 -10.63 6.54 -17.87
C PHE A 196 -9.96 7.34 -16.75
N ASP A 197 -8.81 6.88 -16.28
CA ASP A 197 -7.96 7.59 -15.32
C ASP A 197 -6.49 7.44 -15.71
N PRO A 198 -5.87 8.51 -16.28
CA PRO A 198 -4.46 8.49 -16.68
C PRO A 198 -3.45 8.18 -15.55
N ASN A 199 -3.87 8.29 -14.28
CA ASN A 199 -3.04 7.97 -13.13
C ASN A 199 -3.18 6.50 -12.68
N THR A 200 -3.96 5.68 -13.37
CA THR A 200 -4.09 4.26 -13.05
C THR A 200 -2.74 3.58 -13.08
N THR A 201 -2.42 2.89 -12.00
CA THR A 201 -1.17 2.13 -11.84
C THR A 201 -1.39 0.65 -12.14
N VAL A 202 -0.30 -0.06 -12.49
CA VAL A 202 -0.27 -1.53 -12.64
C VAL A 202 -0.85 -2.21 -11.39
N ALA A 203 -0.46 -1.76 -10.19
CA ALA A 203 -0.95 -2.33 -8.93
C ALA A 203 -2.48 -2.22 -8.76
N GLN A 204 -3.09 -1.13 -9.24
CA GLN A 204 -4.55 -0.97 -9.22
C GLN A 204 -5.25 -1.96 -10.16
N VAL A 205 -4.72 -2.14 -11.37
CA VAL A 205 -5.27 -3.11 -12.33
C VAL A 205 -5.11 -4.54 -11.80
N LEU A 206 -3.93 -4.89 -11.29
CA LEU A 206 -3.71 -6.21 -10.68
C LEU A 206 -4.68 -6.46 -9.53
N SER A 207 -4.87 -5.50 -8.63
CA SER A 207 -5.79 -5.64 -7.49
C SER A 207 -7.27 -5.75 -7.88
N THR A 208 -7.63 -5.33 -9.08
CA THR A 208 -9.02 -5.33 -9.57
C THR A 208 -9.36 -6.64 -10.31
N TYR A 209 -8.43 -7.19 -11.08
CA TYR A 209 -8.71 -8.26 -12.03
C TYR A 209 -7.98 -9.59 -11.74
N TYR A 210 -7.03 -9.59 -10.78
CA TYR A 210 -6.23 -10.78 -10.45
C TYR A 210 -6.44 -11.17 -8.99
N TYR A 211 -6.24 -12.45 -8.71
CA TYR A 211 -6.37 -12.99 -7.36
C TYR A 211 -5.10 -12.74 -6.54
N LYS A 212 -5.28 -12.67 -5.23
CA LYS A 212 -4.20 -12.56 -4.24
C LYS A 212 -4.58 -13.32 -2.99
N GLY A 213 -3.64 -14.05 -2.40
CA GLY A 213 -3.93 -14.92 -1.26
C GLY A 213 -4.66 -16.19 -1.68
N VAL A 214 -5.46 -16.80 -0.82
CA VAL A 214 -6.21 -18.03 -1.11
C VAL A 214 -7.39 -17.73 -2.03
N PHE A 215 -7.51 -18.50 -3.11
CA PHE A 215 -8.64 -18.45 -4.03
C PHE A 215 -9.54 -19.69 -3.82
N LEU A 216 -10.82 -19.44 -3.67
CA LEU A 216 -11.84 -20.48 -3.55
C LEU A 216 -12.77 -20.41 -4.75
N ALA A 217 -12.97 -21.54 -5.41
CA ALA A 217 -13.93 -21.70 -6.49
C ALA A 217 -14.97 -22.76 -6.14
N ASP A 218 -16.20 -22.50 -6.54
CA ASP A 218 -17.29 -23.46 -6.56
C ASP A 218 -17.84 -23.50 -7.99
N ALA A 219 -17.44 -24.53 -8.72
CA ALA A 219 -17.85 -24.75 -10.10
C ALA A 219 -19.05 -25.70 -10.11
N SER A 220 -20.20 -25.18 -10.49
CA SER A 220 -21.45 -25.94 -10.62
C SER A 220 -22.04 -25.82 -12.03
N GLY A 221 -22.94 -26.77 -12.41
CA GLY A 221 -23.60 -26.73 -13.70
C GLY A 221 -22.72 -27.18 -14.88
N LEU A 222 -21.67 -27.95 -14.62
CA LEU A 222 -20.86 -28.57 -15.66
C LEU A 222 -21.68 -29.60 -16.41
N SER A 223 -21.45 -29.72 -17.72
CA SER A 223 -22.01 -30.81 -18.50
C SER A 223 -21.14 -32.05 -18.34
N PRO A 224 -21.73 -33.22 -18.04
CA PRO A 224 -21.00 -34.47 -17.88
C PRO A 224 -20.39 -34.98 -19.20
#